data_95d8c76f65f9d596a60e53f0bfccd23a
#
_entry.id   95d8c76f65f9d596a60e53f0bfccd23a
#
_cell.length_a   1.000
_cell.length_b   1.000
_cell.length_c   1.000
_cell.angle_alpha   90.00
_cell.angle_beta   90.00
_cell.angle_gamma   90.00
#
_symmetry.space_group_name_H-M   'P 1'
#
loop_
_entity.id
_entity.type
_entity.pdbx_description
1 polymer ?
#
loop_
_entity_poly.entity_id
_entity_poly.type
_entity_poly.pdbx_seq_one_letter_code
_entity_poly.pdbx_strand_id
1 'polypeptide(L)'
;MSTQIEATFDISGWKETPFDDGVGVAKLTEAFVTKQYSGGIDGVSTTKWLMAYAPDKSATYVGIERIQGTVGGKRGSLVLLHDGNFRSGVATATLRIVSGTDQLRKVTGAGTFNADPSGSVKLDLQGI
;
A
#
# COMPACT_ATOMS: atom_id res chain seq x y z
N MET A 1 14.03 4.28 19.26
CA MET A 1 12.64 4.36 19.71
C MET A 1 11.73 4.32 18.51
N SER A 2 10.68 3.51 18.55
CA SER A 2 9.74 3.38 17.45
C SER A 2 8.42 4.07 17.79
N THR A 3 7.71 4.49 16.75
CA THR A 3 6.39 5.08 16.86
C THR A 3 5.42 4.26 16.01
N GLN A 4 4.34 3.82 16.61
CA GLN A 4 3.30 3.09 15.90
C GLN A 4 2.27 4.05 15.36
N ILE A 5 1.96 3.92 14.08
CA ILE A 5 0.98 4.74 13.37
C ILE A 5 -0.10 3.79 12.85
N GLU A 6 -1.35 4.13 13.13
CA GLU A 6 -2.49 3.42 12.56
C GLU A 6 -3.33 4.41 11.77
N ALA A 7 -3.75 3.98 10.60
CA ALA A 7 -4.59 4.79 9.71
C ALA A 7 -5.58 3.91 8.97
N THR A 8 -6.65 4.53 8.52
CA THR A 8 -7.61 3.91 7.62
C THR A 8 -7.56 4.62 6.29
N PHE A 9 -8.04 3.96 5.24
CA PHE A 9 -8.09 4.59 3.93
C PHE A 9 -9.32 4.13 3.16
N ASP A 10 -9.75 5.02 2.27
CA ASP A 10 -10.74 4.71 1.25
C ASP A 10 -10.05 4.73 -0.09
N ILE A 11 -10.42 3.79 -0.96
CA ILE A 11 -9.92 3.77 -2.33
C ILE A 11 -10.76 4.78 -3.12
N SER A 12 -10.09 5.79 -3.65
CA SER A 12 -10.75 6.86 -4.43
C SER A 12 -10.67 6.61 -5.93
N GLY A 13 -9.82 5.70 -6.38
CA GLY A 13 -9.71 5.33 -7.77
C GLY A 13 -9.02 3.99 -7.94
N TRP A 14 -9.47 3.23 -8.94
CA TRP A 14 -8.90 1.92 -9.27
C TRP A 14 -8.96 1.73 -10.76
N LYS A 15 -7.80 1.46 -11.36
CA LYS A 15 -7.71 1.11 -12.78
C LYS A 15 -6.76 -0.07 -12.92
N GLU A 16 -7.31 -1.20 -13.29
CA GLU A 16 -6.53 -2.43 -13.46
C GLU A 16 -6.54 -2.81 -14.93
N THR A 17 -5.35 -3.09 -15.47
CA THR A 17 -5.17 -3.40 -16.89
C THR A 17 -4.36 -4.68 -17.01
N PRO A 18 -4.88 -5.72 -17.68
CA PRO A 18 -4.08 -6.91 -17.95
C PRO A 18 -2.99 -6.59 -18.97
N PHE A 19 -1.79 -7.09 -18.72
CA PHE A 19 -0.70 -7.01 -19.70
C PHE A 19 -0.27 -8.40 -20.18
N ASP A 20 -0.80 -9.47 -19.56
CA ASP A 20 -0.66 -10.85 -20.02
C ASP A 20 -1.90 -11.60 -19.58
N ASP A 21 -2.73 -12.01 -20.54
CA ASP A 21 -4.03 -12.63 -20.23
C ASP A 21 -3.93 -14.04 -19.66
N GLY A 22 -2.74 -14.64 -19.71
CA GLY A 22 -2.51 -15.90 -19.03
C GLY A 22 -3.23 -17.09 -19.63
N VAL A 23 -3.11 -17.30 -20.94
CA VAL A 23 -3.68 -18.48 -21.57
C VAL A 23 -2.92 -19.71 -21.06
N GLY A 24 -3.59 -20.49 -20.18
CA GLY A 24 -2.99 -21.67 -19.57
C GLY A 24 -1.97 -21.38 -18.45
N VAL A 25 -1.81 -20.10 -18.06
CA VAL A 25 -0.87 -19.68 -17.02
C VAL A 25 -1.53 -18.56 -16.21
N ALA A 26 -0.86 -18.07 -15.18
CA ALA A 26 -1.38 -16.98 -14.35
C ALA A 26 -1.60 -15.71 -15.19
N LYS A 27 -2.73 -15.05 -14.98
CA LYS A 27 -3.02 -13.76 -15.59
C LYS A 27 -2.24 -12.68 -14.84
N LEU A 28 -1.57 -11.80 -15.60
CA LEU A 28 -0.78 -10.71 -15.02
C LEU A 28 -1.45 -9.38 -15.33
N THR A 29 -1.60 -8.54 -14.29
CA THR A 29 -2.19 -7.22 -14.45
C THR A 29 -1.33 -6.17 -13.75
N GLU A 30 -1.56 -4.92 -14.12
CA GLU A 30 -1.12 -3.78 -13.32
C GLU A 30 -2.34 -3.00 -12.84
N ALA A 31 -2.31 -2.58 -11.58
CA ALA A 31 -3.39 -1.82 -10.98
C ALA A 31 -2.86 -0.47 -10.51
N PHE A 32 -3.50 0.60 -10.95
CA PHE A 32 -3.21 1.94 -10.49
C PHE A 32 -4.32 2.36 -9.51
N VAL A 33 -3.93 2.69 -8.28
CA VAL A 33 -4.88 2.89 -7.19
C VAL A 33 -4.58 4.22 -6.50
N THR A 34 -5.63 5.00 -6.26
CA THR A 34 -5.52 6.19 -5.43
C THR A 34 -6.29 5.98 -4.14
N LYS A 35 -5.77 6.55 -3.06
CA LYS A 35 -6.35 6.38 -1.72
C LYS A 35 -6.43 7.71 -0.99
N GLN A 36 -7.41 7.80 -0.10
CA GLN A 36 -7.56 8.89 0.85
C GLN A 36 -7.37 8.31 2.24
N TYR A 37 -6.36 8.78 2.95
CA TYR A 37 -6.05 8.32 4.31
C TYR A 37 -6.63 9.26 5.36
N SER A 38 -6.97 8.67 6.51
CA SER A 38 -7.34 9.41 7.71
C SER A 38 -6.82 8.67 8.95
N GLY A 39 -6.74 9.39 10.07
CA GLY A 39 -6.18 8.86 11.31
C GLY A 39 -4.73 9.25 11.48
N GLY A 40 -3.86 8.32 11.83
CA GLY A 40 -2.42 8.56 11.99
C GLY A 40 -1.71 8.98 10.71
N ILE A 41 -2.33 8.73 9.57
CA ILE A 41 -1.93 9.28 8.27
C ILE A 41 -3.10 10.11 7.77
N ASP A 42 -2.84 11.35 7.39
CA ASP A 42 -3.85 12.22 6.82
C ASP A 42 -3.31 12.75 5.50
N GLY A 43 -3.88 12.26 4.40
CA GLY A 43 -3.40 12.64 3.09
C GLY A 43 -3.89 11.71 1.99
N VAL A 44 -3.23 11.80 0.85
CA VAL A 44 -3.59 11.06 -0.36
C VAL A 44 -2.42 10.18 -0.78
N SER A 45 -2.71 9.13 -1.53
CA SER A 45 -1.66 8.30 -2.07
C SER A 45 -1.94 7.85 -3.48
N THR A 46 -0.85 7.51 -4.18
CA THR A 46 -0.89 6.80 -5.44
C THR A 46 -0.12 5.50 -5.26
N THR A 47 -0.70 4.42 -5.74
CA THR A 47 -0.13 3.08 -5.62
C THR A 47 -0.19 2.39 -6.97
N LYS A 48 0.86 1.67 -7.31
CA LYS A 48 0.84 0.79 -8.47
C LYS A 48 1.23 -0.61 -8.03
N TRP A 49 0.36 -1.57 -8.32
CA TRP A 49 0.59 -2.98 -8.03
C TRP A 49 0.75 -3.76 -9.32
N LEU A 50 1.66 -4.74 -9.30
CA LEU A 50 1.78 -5.77 -10.32
C LEU A 50 1.22 -7.05 -9.71
N MET A 51 0.20 -7.64 -10.35
CA MET A 51 -0.59 -8.72 -9.78
C MET A 51 -0.52 -9.96 -10.65
N ALA A 52 -0.39 -11.12 -9.99
CA ALA A 52 -0.44 -12.42 -10.63
C ALA A 52 -1.62 -13.21 -10.05
N TYR A 53 -2.57 -13.56 -10.90
CA TYR A 53 -3.80 -14.24 -10.48
C TYR A 53 -3.67 -15.75 -10.65
N ALA A 54 -4.00 -16.49 -9.60
CA ALA A 54 -4.10 -17.94 -9.65
C ALA A 54 -5.47 -18.36 -10.18
N PRO A 55 -5.62 -19.65 -10.60
CA PRO A 55 -6.92 -20.15 -11.10
C PRO A 55 -8.07 -20.01 -10.12
N ASP A 56 -7.81 -20.02 -8.81
CA ASP A 56 -8.84 -19.83 -7.78
C ASP A 56 -9.21 -18.37 -7.54
N LYS A 57 -8.70 -17.45 -8.38
CA LYS A 57 -8.91 -16.01 -8.32
C LYS A 57 -8.20 -15.32 -7.16
N SER A 58 -7.35 -16.01 -6.40
CA SER A 58 -6.43 -15.35 -5.49
C SER A 58 -5.33 -14.68 -6.30
N ALA A 59 -4.66 -13.70 -5.69
CA ALA A 59 -3.58 -12.98 -6.36
C ALA A 59 -2.39 -12.79 -5.42
N THR A 60 -1.21 -12.81 -6.01
CA THR A 60 0.01 -12.33 -5.37
C THR A 60 0.38 -11.02 -6.02
N TYR A 61 0.80 -10.03 -5.25
CA TYR A 61 1.15 -8.75 -5.83
C TYR A 61 2.33 -8.11 -5.12
N VAL A 62 3.03 -7.28 -5.88
CA VAL A 62 4.08 -6.39 -5.38
C VAL A 62 3.78 -5.00 -5.91
N GLY A 63 4.24 -3.97 -5.23
CA GLY A 63 4.01 -2.63 -5.71
C GLY A 63 4.71 -1.57 -4.91
N ILE A 64 4.41 -0.34 -5.27
CA ILE A 64 5.01 0.84 -4.69
C ILE A 64 3.92 1.89 -4.50
N GLU A 65 4.00 2.58 -3.38
CA GLU A 65 3.01 3.59 -3.00
C GLU A 65 3.72 4.85 -2.54
N ARG A 66 3.20 6.01 -2.97
CA ARG A 66 3.62 7.30 -2.44
C ARG A 66 2.47 7.92 -1.67
N ILE A 67 2.70 8.21 -0.40
CA ILE A 67 1.76 8.91 0.47
C ILE A 67 2.24 10.36 0.60
N GLN A 68 1.31 11.31 0.45
CA GLN A 68 1.60 12.74 0.63
C GLN A 68 0.62 13.32 1.63
N GLY A 69 1.14 14.00 2.65
CA GLY A 69 0.32 14.60 3.70
C GLY A 69 1.06 14.62 5.02
N THR A 70 0.37 14.20 6.09
CA THR A 70 0.99 14.09 7.41
C THR A 70 0.99 12.64 7.86
N VAL A 71 2.08 12.24 8.52
CA VAL A 71 2.23 10.92 9.11
C VAL A 71 2.72 11.13 10.54
N GLY A 72 1.91 10.71 11.52
CA GLY A 72 2.22 10.95 12.92
C GLY A 72 2.39 12.42 13.25
N GLY A 73 1.64 13.31 12.58
CA GLY A 73 1.73 14.74 12.77
C GLY A 73 2.88 15.43 12.04
N LYS A 74 3.70 14.69 11.31
CA LYS A 74 4.83 15.23 10.55
C LYS A 74 4.48 15.31 9.08
N ARG A 75 4.79 16.45 8.45
CA ARG A 75 4.42 16.72 7.07
C ARG A 75 5.51 16.25 6.12
N GLY A 76 5.07 15.65 5.01
CA GLY A 76 5.98 15.21 3.94
C GLY A 76 5.36 14.14 3.08
N SER A 77 6.23 13.35 2.46
CA SER A 77 5.81 12.19 1.69
C SER A 77 6.62 10.96 2.11
N LEU A 78 6.02 9.79 1.89
CA LEU A 78 6.69 8.51 2.09
C LEU A 78 6.49 7.66 0.85
N VAL A 79 7.53 6.89 0.51
CA VAL A 79 7.43 5.83 -0.49
C VAL A 79 7.55 4.49 0.22
N LEU A 80 6.59 3.60 -0.05
CA LEU A 80 6.53 2.28 0.56
C LEU A 80 6.56 1.20 -0.53
N LEU A 81 7.21 0.10 -0.23
CA LEU A 81 7.09 -1.13 -1.02
C LEU A 81 6.03 -2.03 -0.41
N HIS A 82 5.23 -2.64 -1.27
CA HIS A 82 4.20 -3.60 -0.92
C HIS A 82 4.58 -4.99 -1.40
N ASP A 83 4.35 -5.99 -0.56
CA ASP A 83 4.48 -7.40 -0.92
C ASP A 83 3.32 -8.13 -0.26
N GLY A 84 2.38 -8.59 -1.05
CA GLY A 84 1.17 -9.11 -0.45
C GLY A 84 0.41 -10.09 -1.33
N ASN A 85 -0.79 -10.40 -0.85
CA ASN A 85 -1.68 -11.27 -1.58
C ASN A 85 -3.14 -10.92 -1.30
N PHE A 86 -3.99 -11.39 -2.19
CA PHE A 86 -5.44 -11.24 -2.12
C PHE A 86 -6.05 -12.63 -2.09
N ARG A 87 -6.78 -12.96 -1.02
CA ARG A 87 -7.43 -14.25 -0.84
C ARG A 87 -8.78 -14.07 -0.15
N SER A 88 -9.79 -14.75 -0.65
CA SER A 88 -11.13 -14.79 -0.03
C SER A 88 -11.69 -13.38 0.24
N GLY A 89 -11.45 -12.45 -0.70
CA GLY A 89 -11.94 -11.09 -0.58
C GLY A 89 -11.11 -10.17 0.31
N VAL A 90 -9.98 -10.66 0.84
CA VAL A 90 -9.12 -9.89 1.74
C VAL A 90 -7.76 -9.64 1.10
N ALA A 91 -7.36 -8.38 1.03
CA ALA A 91 -6.02 -8.00 0.58
C ALA A 91 -5.15 -7.74 1.80
N THR A 92 -3.97 -8.37 1.83
CA THR A 92 -2.98 -8.14 2.88
C THR A 92 -1.62 -7.90 2.25
N ALA A 93 -0.77 -7.14 2.94
CA ALA A 93 0.58 -6.91 2.48
C ALA A 93 1.50 -6.57 3.64
N THR A 94 2.78 -6.89 3.46
CA THR A 94 3.83 -6.29 4.28
C THR A 94 4.32 -5.03 3.56
N LEU A 95 4.67 -4.03 4.35
CA LEU A 95 5.09 -2.72 3.86
C LEU A 95 6.49 -2.41 4.38
N ARG A 96 7.28 -1.74 3.54
CA ARG A 96 8.61 -1.27 3.94
C ARG A 96 8.79 0.16 3.44
N ILE A 97 9.28 1.03 4.32
CA ILE A 97 9.58 2.41 3.96
C ILE A 97 10.84 2.43 3.11
N VAL A 98 10.77 3.07 1.94
CA VAL A 98 11.88 3.20 1.01
C VAL A 98 12.53 4.57 1.14
N SER A 99 11.72 5.62 1.22
CA SER A 99 12.22 6.98 1.30
C SER A 99 11.15 7.90 1.86
N GLY A 100 11.58 9.08 2.28
CA GLY A 100 10.68 10.12 2.74
C GLY A 100 11.23 11.50 2.40
N THR A 101 10.38 12.51 2.50
CA THR A 101 10.74 13.90 2.22
C THR A 101 10.32 14.80 3.38
N ASP A 102 10.84 16.02 3.40
CA ASP A 102 10.50 17.06 4.37
C ASP A 102 10.71 16.57 5.80
N GLN A 103 9.69 16.63 6.64
CA GLN A 103 9.81 16.18 8.03
C GLN A 103 9.89 14.65 8.14
N LEU A 104 9.67 13.93 7.05
CA LEU A 104 9.73 12.47 7.01
C LEU A 104 10.99 11.95 6.34
N ARG A 105 11.96 12.81 6.05
CA ARG A 105 13.15 12.44 5.26
C ARG A 105 14.06 11.42 5.94
N LYS A 106 13.98 11.27 7.27
CA LYS A 106 14.81 10.33 8.02
C LYS A 106 14.02 9.12 8.51
N VAL A 107 12.75 8.99 8.11
CA VAL A 107 11.89 7.93 8.59
C VAL A 107 12.28 6.61 7.94
N THR A 108 12.39 5.58 8.77
CA THR A 108 12.54 4.18 8.35
C THR A 108 11.47 3.36 9.05
N GLY A 109 11.27 2.16 8.57
CA GLY A 109 10.36 1.25 9.24
C GLY A 109 9.62 0.35 8.29
N ALA A 110 8.64 -0.34 8.86
CA ALA A 110 7.86 -1.34 8.16
C ALA A 110 6.44 -1.35 8.74
N GLY A 111 5.58 -2.12 8.11
CA GLY A 111 4.22 -2.25 8.59
C GLY A 111 3.42 -3.27 7.84
N THR A 112 2.12 -3.21 8.02
CA THR A 112 1.17 -4.11 7.38
C THR A 112 -0.02 -3.33 6.86
N PHE A 113 -0.65 -3.92 5.87
CA PHE A 113 -1.83 -3.40 5.20
C PHE A 113 -2.88 -4.50 5.22
N ASN A 114 -4.13 -4.11 5.46
CA ASN A 114 -5.27 -5.03 5.44
C ASN A 114 -6.48 -4.31 4.86
N ALA A 115 -7.16 -4.94 3.92
CA ALA A 115 -8.40 -4.41 3.34
C ALA A 115 -9.46 -5.50 3.35
N ASP A 116 -10.38 -5.45 4.35
CA ASP A 116 -11.44 -6.44 4.58
C ASP A 116 -12.65 -5.78 5.27
N PRO A 117 -13.61 -5.27 4.57
CA PRO A 117 -13.60 -4.55 3.32
C PRO A 117 -13.01 -3.15 3.46
N SER A 118 -12.88 -2.63 4.70
CA SER A 118 -12.27 -1.33 4.92
C SER A 118 -10.76 -1.46 5.00
N GLY A 119 -10.06 -0.51 4.40
CA GLY A 119 -8.61 -0.53 4.39
C GLY A 119 -8.00 0.03 5.66
N SER A 120 -6.97 -0.62 6.16
CA SER A 120 -6.21 -0.15 7.30
C SER A 120 -4.72 -0.39 7.09
N VAL A 121 -3.92 0.46 7.72
CA VAL A 121 -2.47 0.38 7.67
C VAL A 121 -1.94 0.55 9.09
N LYS A 122 -0.98 -0.28 9.46
CA LYS A 122 -0.24 -0.15 10.70
C LYS A 122 1.22 -0.04 10.35
N LEU A 123 1.85 1.04 10.80
CA LEU A 123 3.27 1.28 10.56
C LEU A 123 4.01 1.38 11.87
N ASP A 124 5.20 0.80 11.91
CA ASP A 124 6.14 0.91 13.01
C ASP A 124 7.34 1.68 12.47
N LEU A 125 7.45 2.95 12.87
CA LEU A 125 8.36 3.90 12.27
C LEU A 125 9.44 4.33 13.24
N GLN A 126 10.64 4.57 12.71
CA GLN A 126 11.75 5.17 13.42
C GLN A 126 12.14 6.47 12.71
N GLY A 127 12.69 7.42 13.46
CA GLY A 127 13.12 8.69 12.90
C GLY A 127 12.02 9.72 12.70
N ILE A 128 10.89 9.51 13.34
CA ILE A 128 9.75 10.40 13.23
C ILE A 128 9.65 11.34 14.43
#